data_84f86b3b02808b52a073456257dc405b
#
_entry.id   84f86b3b02808b52a073456257dc405b
#
_cell.length_a   1.000
_cell.length_b   1.000
_cell.length_c   1.000
_cell.angle_alpha   90.00
_cell.angle_beta   90.00
_cell.angle_gamma   90.00
#
_symmetry.space_group_name_H-M   'P 1'
#
loop_
_entity.id
_entity.type
_entity.pdbx_description
1 polymer ?
#
loop_
_entity_poly.entity_id
_entity_poly.type
_entity_poly.pdbx_seq_one_letter_code
_entity_poly.pdbx_strand_id
1 'polypeptide(L)'
;GRVFIDATYEGDLAAAAGAEYRVGREGQAEFNEPRAGRLYTHWVGAVGEGSTGLADNAVQAYNYRLCLTDVPGDVIPVARPEHYDSTEFLSLAEDVRLGRTTAEDTVAGYYKGIRQISSMVALPNGRYDGNNHHLAFLSTDLPEENWPWPTSGWDWRDMYARRLRSYTLGLLWFVQNDKSLPESFRTECLRWGMARTEYADNGHFPREVYVREGRRVVGEYLFTAHDAL
;
A
#
# COMPACT_ATOMS: atom_id res chain seq x y z
N GLY A 1 22.02 28.14 2.88
CA GLY A 1 21.33 28.55 1.64
C GLY A 1 20.48 29.79 1.84
N ARG A 2 20.11 30.47 0.74
CA ARG A 2 19.19 31.63 0.77
C ARG A 2 17.73 31.24 0.57
N VAL A 3 17.50 30.05 -0.06
CA VAL A 3 16.18 29.49 -0.34
C VAL A 3 16.25 28.01 -0.06
N PHE A 4 15.22 27.48 0.56
CA PHE A 4 15.02 26.06 0.82
C PHE A 4 13.67 25.66 0.24
N ILE A 5 13.61 24.50 -0.39
CA ILE A 5 12.40 23.96 -1.01
C ILE A 5 12.19 22.55 -0.44
N ASP A 6 11.04 22.30 0.16
CA ASP A 6 10.58 20.98 0.56
C ASP A 6 9.54 20.52 -0.45
N ALA A 7 9.89 19.48 -1.19
CA ALA A 7 9.00 18.82 -2.16
C ALA A 7 8.89 17.32 -1.86
N THR A 8 9.14 16.94 -0.61
CA THR A 8 9.02 15.57 -0.13
C THR A 8 7.59 15.27 0.33
N TYR A 9 7.25 14.00 0.45
CA TYR A 9 5.98 13.58 1.05
C TYR A 9 5.96 13.77 2.57
N GLU A 10 7.13 13.68 3.20
CA GLU A 10 7.26 13.75 4.66
C GLU A 10 7.16 15.16 5.21
N GLY A 11 7.62 16.18 4.45
CA GLY A 11 7.65 17.55 4.90
C GLY A 11 8.61 17.80 6.06
N ASP A 12 9.73 17.07 6.12
CA ASP A 12 10.70 17.16 7.25
C ASP A 12 11.38 18.53 7.31
N LEU A 13 11.71 19.11 6.16
CA LEU A 13 12.32 20.42 6.11
C LEU A 13 11.34 21.52 6.56
N ALA A 14 10.08 21.44 6.15
CA ALA A 14 9.04 22.34 6.59
C ALA A 14 8.86 22.29 8.12
N ALA A 15 8.80 21.07 8.68
CA ALA A 15 8.73 20.87 10.12
C ALA A 15 9.96 21.42 10.85
N ALA A 16 11.17 21.17 10.33
CA ALA A 16 12.42 21.70 10.90
C ALA A 16 12.52 23.23 10.82
N ALA A 17 11.87 23.84 9.85
CA ALA A 17 11.75 25.29 9.73
C ALA A 17 10.70 25.90 10.66
N GLY A 18 9.98 25.09 11.43
CA GLY A 18 8.94 25.54 12.37
C GLY A 18 7.59 25.82 11.73
N ALA A 19 7.34 25.35 10.49
CA ALA A 19 6.03 25.47 9.88
C ALA A 19 5.01 24.64 10.68
N GLU A 20 3.83 25.19 10.92
CA GLU A 20 2.71 24.47 11.49
C GLU A 20 2.22 23.39 10.48
N TYR A 21 1.89 22.20 10.98
CA TYR A 21 1.42 21.12 10.14
C TYR A 21 0.44 20.20 10.88
N ARG A 22 -0.30 19.42 10.12
CA ARG A 22 -1.22 18.38 10.58
C ARG A 22 -0.77 17.02 10.07
N VAL A 23 -1.11 15.97 10.82
CA VAL A 23 -0.92 14.57 10.46
C VAL A 23 -2.17 13.80 10.87
N GLY A 24 -2.51 12.76 10.11
CA GLY A 24 -3.66 11.94 10.41
C GLY A 24 -4.98 12.51 9.88
N ARG A 25 -6.09 11.91 10.28
CA ARG A 25 -7.41 12.27 9.79
C ARG A 25 -8.01 13.39 10.63
N GLU A 26 -8.69 14.32 9.96
CA GLU A 26 -9.49 15.36 10.62
C GLU A 26 -10.79 14.78 11.20
N GLY A 27 -11.22 15.34 12.32
CA GLY A 27 -12.54 15.12 12.85
C GLY A 27 -13.60 15.97 12.16
N GLN A 28 -14.84 15.51 12.19
CA GLN A 28 -15.96 16.23 11.57
C GLN A 28 -16.15 17.64 12.12
N ALA A 29 -15.89 17.84 13.42
CA ALA A 29 -16.05 19.13 14.07
C ALA A 29 -15.01 20.19 13.65
N GLU A 30 -13.88 19.79 13.04
CA GLU A 30 -12.81 20.73 12.70
C GLU A 30 -13.19 21.63 11.52
N PHE A 31 -13.71 21.05 10.44
CA PHE A 31 -14.05 21.75 9.21
C PHE A 31 -15.47 21.47 8.73
N ASN A 32 -16.26 20.75 9.53
CA ASN A 32 -17.62 20.34 9.19
C ASN A 32 -17.71 19.56 7.86
N GLU A 33 -16.68 18.84 7.51
CA GLU A 33 -16.65 18.02 6.30
C GLU A 33 -17.48 16.76 6.49
N PRO A 34 -18.39 16.42 5.56
CA PRO A 34 -19.41 15.38 5.79
C PRO A 34 -18.83 13.97 5.93
N ARG A 35 -17.58 13.75 5.47
CA ARG A 35 -16.91 12.44 5.52
C ARG A 35 -15.78 12.36 6.54
N ALA A 36 -15.41 13.45 7.19
CA ALA A 36 -14.33 13.45 8.17
C ALA A 36 -14.65 12.57 9.39
N GLY A 37 -13.64 11.90 9.90
CA GLY A 37 -13.77 10.98 11.06
C GLY A 37 -14.61 9.74 10.79
N ARG A 38 -14.81 9.36 9.52
CA ARG A 38 -15.60 8.18 9.12
C ARG A 38 -14.74 7.19 8.36
N LEU A 39 -14.96 5.92 8.64
CA LEU A 39 -14.43 4.78 7.88
C LEU A 39 -15.55 4.24 6.98
N TYR A 40 -15.18 3.85 5.78
CA TYR A 40 -16.12 3.27 4.82
C TYR A 40 -15.67 1.86 4.49
N THR A 41 -16.63 0.92 4.44
CA THR A 41 -16.36 -0.45 4.01
C THR A 41 -16.08 -0.53 2.52
N HIS A 42 -16.55 0.46 1.77
CA HIS A 42 -16.32 0.64 0.33
C HIS A 42 -16.22 2.14 0.02
N TRP A 43 -15.79 2.50 -1.18
CA TRP A 43 -15.62 3.90 -1.62
C TRP A 43 -16.78 4.85 -1.30
N VAL A 44 -18.01 4.34 -1.38
CA VAL A 44 -19.25 5.09 -1.17
C VAL A 44 -20.27 4.27 -0.37
N GLY A 45 -19.83 3.26 0.32
CA GLY A 45 -20.69 2.31 1.01
C GLY A 45 -21.15 2.77 2.39
N ALA A 46 -21.62 1.81 3.15
CA ALA A 46 -22.00 2.02 4.53
C ALA A 46 -20.81 2.48 5.38
N VAL A 47 -21.11 3.31 6.36
CA VAL A 47 -20.13 3.72 7.38
C VAL A 47 -19.74 2.49 8.18
N GLY A 48 -18.44 2.19 8.22
CA GLY A 48 -17.87 1.03 8.89
C GLY A 48 -17.71 1.22 10.40
N GLU A 49 -17.42 0.13 11.07
CA GLU A 49 -17.04 0.12 12.49
C GLU A 49 -15.80 1.01 12.71
N GLY A 50 -15.71 1.66 13.85
CA GLY A 50 -14.62 2.60 14.16
C GLY A 50 -14.86 4.03 13.66
N SER A 51 -15.97 4.32 12.99
CA SER A 51 -16.35 5.68 12.57
C SER A 51 -16.83 6.50 13.76
N THR A 52 -15.92 7.20 14.40
CA THR A 52 -16.20 7.99 15.61
C THR A 52 -16.60 9.43 15.34
N GLY A 53 -16.32 9.94 14.15
CA GLY A 53 -16.42 11.37 13.82
C GLY A 53 -15.29 12.21 14.41
N LEU A 54 -14.34 11.61 15.10
CA LEU A 54 -13.21 12.28 15.74
C LEU A 54 -11.96 12.23 14.85
N ALA A 55 -11.05 13.16 15.07
CA ALA A 55 -9.70 13.13 14.52
C ALA A 55 -8.89 11.99 15.12
N ASP A 56 -7.91 11.51 14.38
CA ASP A 56 -6.92 10.54 14.84
C ASP A 56 -5.59 10.68 14.06
N ASN A 57 -4.59 9.86 14.43
CA ASN A 57 -3.26 9.88 13.80
C ASN A 57 -3.12 8.88 12.64
N ALA A 58 -4.22 8.32 12.16
CA ALA A 58 -4.18 7.36 11.07
C ALA A 58 -3.83 8.05 9.75
N VAL A 59 -2.90 7.46 9.02
CA VAL A 59 -2.56 7.85 7.65
C VAL A 59 -2.80 6.66 6.72
N GLN A 60 -2.99 6.93 5.43
CA GLN A 60 -3.16 5.87 4.44
C GLN A 60 -2.01 4.87 4.50
N ALA A 61 -2.33 3.58 4.34
CA ALA A 61 -1.32 2.53 4.28
C ALA A 61 -0.36 2.76 3.12
N TYR A 62 0.92 2.54 3.37
CA TYR A 62 1.99 2.66 2.37
C TYR A 62 2.31 1.30 1.78
N ASN A 63 2.79 1.31 0.54
CA ASN A 63 3.26 0.11 -0.13
C ASN A 63 4.48 0.44 -1.00
N TYR A 64 5.02 -0.57 -1.65
CA TYR A 64 5.93 -0.39 -2.78
C TYR A 64 5.16 -0.49 -4.09
N ARG A 65 5.49 0.37 -5.06
CA ARG A 65 4.96 0.29 -6.43
C ARG A 65 5.87 -0.67 -7.21
N LEU A 66 5.43 -1.92 -7.31
CA LEU A 66 6.23 -2.98 -7.92
C LEU A 66 6.18 -2.87 -9.45
N CYS A 67 7.28 -3.14 -10.11
CA CYS A 67 7.29 -3.35 -11.55
C CYS A 67 7.29 -4.86 -11.83
N LEU A 68 6.11 -5.40 -12.11
CA LEU A 68 5.90 -6.81 -12.34
C LEU A 68 5.81 -7.14 -13.84
N THR A 69 6.12 -8.37 -14.19
CA THR A 69 5.96 -8.88 -15.55
C THR A 69 5.66 -10.38 -15.55
N ASP A 70 4.97 -10.86 -16.59
CA ASP A 70 4.80 -12.29 -16.89
C ASP A 70 5.40 -12.66 -18.26
N VAL A 71 6.20 -11.78 -18.83
CA VAL A 71 6.86 -12.01 -20.13
C VAL A 71 7.98 -13.05 -19.96
N PRO A 72 7.92 -14.21 -20.66
CA PRO A 72 8.94 -15.24 -20.55
C PRO A 72 10.34 -14.70 -20.84
N GLY A 73 11.32 -15.07 -20.01
CA GLY A 73 12.71 -14.62 -20.11
C GLY A 73 13.00 -13.26 -19.47
N ASP A 74 11.98 -12.49 -19.11
CA ASP A 74 12.11 -11.21 -18.44
C ASP A 74 11.71 -11.25 -16.95
N VAL A 75 11.03 -12.30 -16.55
CA VAL A 75 10.66 -12.55 -15.16
C VAL A 75 11.89 -12.86 -14.30
N ILE A 76 12.09 -12.09 -13.25
CA ILE A 76 12.96 -12.44 -12.12
C ILE A 76 12.08 -13.09 -11.05
N PRO A 77 12.30 -14.36 -10.72
CA PRO A 77 11.51 -15.05 -9.70
C PRO A 77 11.61 -14.36 -8.34
N VAL A 78 10.51 -14.37 -7.61
CA VAL A 78 10.50 -13.86 -6.23
C VAL A 78 11.29 -14.82 -5.34
N ALA A 79 12.29 -14.30 -4.63
CA ALA A 79 13.04 -15.08 -3.65
C ALA A 79 12.34 -15.04 -2.29
N ARG A 80 12.44 -16.14 -1.55
CA ARG A 80 11.97 -16.19 -0.16
C ARG A 80 12.77 -15.19 0.68
N PRO A 81 12.11 -14.23 1.36
CA PRO A 81 12.83 -13.30 2.24
C PRO A 81 13.39 -14.03 3.47
N GLU A 82 14.48 -13.49 4.03
CA GLU A 82 15.16 -14.07 5.18
C GLU A 82 14.24 -14.23 6.40
N HIS A 83 13.43 -13.21 6.67
CA HIS A 83 12.50 -13.18 7.80
C HIS A 83 11.06 -13.49 7.35
N TYR A 84 10.90 -14.62 6.63
CA TYR A 84 9.60 -15.06 6.15
C TYR A 84 8.82 -15.78 7.26
N ASP A 85 7.61 -15.27 7.54
CA ASP A 85 6.64 -15.91 8.41
C ASP A 85 5.32 -16.15 7.64
N SER A 86 5.02 -17.41 7.35
CA SER A 86 3.79 -17.77 6.63
C SER A 86 2.52 -17.49 7.42
N THR A 87 2.62 -17.36 8.75
CA THR A 87 1.44 -17.12 9.60
C THR A 87 0.78 -15.77 9.32
N GLU A 88 1.55 -14.80 8.83
CA GLU A 88 1.03 -13.48 8.42
C GLU A 88 0.04 -13.57 7.25
N PHE A 89 0.05 -14.67 6.48
CA PHE A 89 -0.71 -14.81 5.23
C PHE A 89 -1.79 -15.90 5.27
N LEU A 90 -2.00 -16.58 6.40
CA LEU A 90 -2.95 -17.70 6.50
C LEU A 90 -4.40 -17.28 6.23
N SER A 91 -4.78 -16.06 6.56
CA SER A 91 -6.12 -15.54 6.25
C SER A 91 -6.39 -15.51 4.75
N LEU A 92 -5.37 -15.20 3.93
CA LEU A 92 -5.48 -15.26 2.47
C LEU A 92 -5.73 -16.68 1.97
N ALA A 93 -5.06 -17.69 2.55
CA ALA A 93 -5.29 -19.08 2.18
C ALA A 93 -6.74 -19.51 2.47
N GLU A 94 -7.31 -19.06 3.57
CA GLU A 94 -8.71 -19.27 3.91
C GLU A 94 -9.65 -18.56 2.92
N ASP A 95 -9.36 -17.30 2.55
CA ASP A 95 -10.15 -16.55 1.58
C ASP A 95 -10.16 -17.23 0.21
N VAL A 96 -8.99 -17.67 -0.27
CA VAL A 96 -8.85 -18.39 -1.54
C VAL A 96 -9.61 -19.72 -1.50
N ARG A 97 -9.48 -20.48 -0.40
CA ARG A 97 -10.15 -21.78 -0.22
C ARG A 97 -11.68 -21.64 -0.22
N LEU A 98 -12.21 -20.58 0.37
CA LEU A 98 -13.64 -20.30 0.45
C LEU A 98 -14.18 -19.55 -0.75
N GLY A 99 -13.32 -19.19 -1.70
CA GLY A 99 -13.71 -18.35 -2.84
C GLY A 99 -14.18 -16.97 -2.42
N ARG A 100 -13.76 -16.48 -1.26
CA ARG A 100 -14.08 -15.14 -0.80
C ARG A 100 -13.28 -14.14 -1.63
N THR A 101 -14.01 -13.33 -2.37
CA THR A 101 -13.51 -12.12 -3.00
C THR A 101 -14.16 -10.94 -2.32
N THR A 102 -13.55 -9.77 -2.42
CA THR A 102 -14.21 -8.55 -1.98
C THR A 102 -15.55 -8.38 -2.68
N ALA A 103 -16.53 -7.87 -1.98
CA ALA A 103 -17.96 -7.92 -2.32
C ALA A 103 -18.39 -7.34 -3.67
N GLU A 104 -17.48 -6.79 -4.46
CA GLU A 104 -17.79 -6.11 -5.72
C GLU A 104 -16.90 -6.56 -6.88
N ASP A 105 -16.56 -7.85 -6.95
CA ASP A 105 -15.96 -8.41 -8.16
C ASP A 105 -17.02 -8.42 -9.27
N THR A 106 -17.28 -7.23 -9.84
CA THR A 106 -18.23 -7.04 -10.93
C THR A 106 -17.74 -7.65 -12.25
N VAL A 107 -16.46 -8.01 -12.32
CA VAL A 107 -15.84 -8.68 -13.46
C VAL A 107 -15.39 -10.07 -13.02
N ALA A 108 -16.25 -11.06 -13.18
CA ALA A 108 -15.98 -12.44 -12.79
C ALA A 108 -14.61 -12.92 -13.32
N GLY A 109 -13.70 -13.24 -12.40
CA GLY A 109 -12.37 -13.73 -12.72
C GLY A 109 -11.30 -12.67 -12.92
N TYR A 110 -11.58 -11.37 -12.78
CA TYR A 110 -10.56 -10.33 -12.81
C TYR A 110 -9.60 -10.42 -11.61
N TYR A 111 -10.14 -10.66 -10.41
CA TYR A 111 -9.38 -10.78 -9.16
C TYR A 111 -8.99 -12.22 -8.87
N LYS A 112 -8.22 -12.85 -9.79
CA LYS A 112 -7.68 -14.20 -9.60
C LYS A 112 -6.17 -14.18 -9.52
N GLY A 113 -5.60 -15.14 -8.80
CA GLY A 113 -4.16 -15.30 -8.66
C GLY A 113 -3.52 -14.04 -8.08
N ILE A 114 -2.46 -13.54 -8.71
CA ILE A 114 -1.72 -12.35 -8.24
C ILE A 114 -2.61 -11.12 -8.09
N ARG A 115 -3.66 -11.00 -8.90
CA ARG A 115 -4.60 -9.87 -8.83
C ARG A 115 -5.49 -9.88 -7.60
N GLN A 116 -5.48 -10.95 -6.82
CA GLN A 116 -6.21 -10.99 -5.55
C GLN A 116 -5.49 -10.23 -4.44
N ILE A 117 -4.17 -10.03 -4.58
CA ILE A 117 -3.34 -9.33 -3.59
C ILE A 117 -2.74 -8.03 -4.10
N SER A 118 -2.77 -7.79 -5.40
CA SER A 118 -2.17 -6.61 -6.02
C SER A 118 -3.05 -6.07 -7.14
N SER A 119 -3.28 -4.78 -7.13
CA SER A 119 -3.85 -4.07 -8.27
C SER A 119 -2.81 -3.97 -9.37
N MET A 120 -3.15 -4.41 -10.57
CA MET A 120 -2.21 -4.57 -11.68
C MET A 120 -2.63 -3.65 -12.84
N VAL A 121 -1.91 -2.55 -13.02
CA VAL A 121 -2.13 -1.63 -14.14
C VAL A 121 -1.09 -1.90 -15.22
N ALA A 122 -1.55 -2.17 -16.45
CA ALA A 122 -0.66 -2.43 -17.57
C ALA A 122 0.17 -1.19 -17.93
N LEU A 123 1.45 -1.39 -18.13
CA LEU A 123 2.43 -0.43 -18.60
C LEU A 123 3.00 -0.89 -19.97
N PRO A 124 3.72 -0.02 -20.70
CA PRO A 124 4.40 -0.42 -21.92
C PRO A 124 5.35 -1.61 -21.73
N ASN A 125 5.65 -2.32 -22.81
CA ASN A 125 6.64 -3.41 -22.88
C ASN A 125 6.36 -4.62 -21.97
N GLY A 126 5.08 -4.96 -21.74
CA GLY A 126 4.70 -6.11 -20.91
C GLY A 126 5.00 -5.93 -19.42
N ARG A 127 5.08 -4.71 -18.97
CA ARG A 127 5.22 -4.35 -17.56
C ARG A 127 3.86 -4.11 -16.94
N TYR A 128 3.81 -4.26 -15.63
CA TYR A 128 2.64 -3.94 -14.82
C TYR A 128 3.07 -3.19 -13.56
N ASP A 129 2.37 -2.12 -13.27
CA ASP A 129 2.45 -1.45 -11.99
C ASP A 129 1.66 -2.25 -10.97
N GLY A 130 2.37 -2.96 -10.10
CA GLY A 130 1.82 -3.71 -9.00
C GLY A 130 1.67 -2.81 -7.78
N ASN A 131 0.44 -2.39 -7.52
CA ASN A 131 0.07 -1.56 -6.37
C ASN A 131 -0.66 -2.42 -5.32
N ASN A 132 -0.86 -1.89 -4.10
CA ASN A 132 -1.76 -2.53 -3.17
C ASN A 132 -3.18 -2.63 -3.78
N HIS A 133 -3.90 -3.65 -3.37
CA HIS A 133 -5.24 -3.87 -3.87
C HIS A 133 -6.26 -3.33 -2.87
N HIS A 134 -6.91 -2.23 -3.23
CA HIS A 134 -7.82 -1.49 -2.36
C HIS A 134 -9.09 -2.25 -1.90
N LEU A 135 -9.42 -3.35 -2.56
CA LEU A 135 -10.54 -4.22 -2.19
C LEU A 135 -10.09 -5.56 -1.59
N ALA A 136 -8.80 -5.86 -1.52
CA ALA A 136 -8.32 -7.10 -0.94
C ALA A 136 -8.39 -7.07 0.59
N PHE A 137 -8.69 -8.21 1.21
CA PHE A 137 -8.57 -8.37 2.67
C PHE A 137 -7.11 -8.39 3.11
N LEU A 138 -6.22 -8.89 2.24
CA LEU A 138 -4.77 -8.90 2.45
C LEU A 138 -4.09 -8.44 1.17
N SER A 139 -3.23 -7.44 1.27
CA SER A 139 -2.56 -6.82 0.14
C SER A 139 -1.08 -6.51 0.44
N THR A 140 -0.41 -5.82 -0.47
CA THR A 140 1.02 -5.48 -0.39
C THR A 140 1.29 -4.24 0.46
N ASP A 141 0.42 -3.91 1.38
CA ASP A 141 0.54 -2.82 2.33
C ASP A 141 0.37 -3.33 3.77
N LEU A 142 0.84 -2.55 4.72
CA LEU A 142 0.73 -2.82 6.15
C LEU A 142 -0.03 -1.67 6.82
N PRO A 143 -1.39 -1.73 6.83
CA PRO A 143 -2.19 -0.73 7.53
C PRO A 143 -1.78 -0.62 9.00
N GLU A 144 -1.88 0.57 9.55
CA GLU A 144 -1.57 0.91 10.94
C GLU A 144 -0.07 0.92 11.28
N GLU A 145 0.71 -0.06 10.82
CA GLU A 145 2.16 -0.10 11.10
C GLU A 145 2.89 1.15 10.56
N ASN A 146 2.34 1.85 9.57
CA ASN A 146 2.93 3.05 8.97
C ASN A 146 2.55 4.37 9.67
N TRP A 147 1.62 4.37 10.61
CA TRP A 147 1.11 5.61 11.23
C TRP A 147 2.19 6.48 11.87
N PRO A 148 3.26 5.94 12.48
CA PRO A 148 4.34 6.76 12.99
C PRO A 148 5.22 7.42 11.93
N TRP A 149 5.18 6.97 10.65
CA TRP A 149 6.10 7.42 9.59
C TRP A 149 6.21 8.94 9.46
N PRO A 150 5.11 9.73 9.41
CA PRO A 150 5.22 11.15 9.15
C PRO A 150 6.04 11.91 10.21
N THR A 151 6.03 11.43 11.45
CA THR A 151 6.67 12.11 12.59
C THR A 151 7.92 11.42 13.11
N SER A 152 8.25 10.23 12.58
CA SER A 152 9.43 9.48 12.98
C SER A 152 10.71 9.97 12.33
N GLY A 153 11.85 9.66 12.97
CA GLY A 153 13.18 9.81 12.38
C GLY A 153 13.49 8.74 11.34
N TRP A 154 14.57 8.93 10.58
CA TRP A 154 14.95 8.05 9.49
C TRP A 154 15.32 6.63 9.95
N ASP A 155 15.87 6.44 11.14
CA ASP A 155 16.16 5.10 11.70
C ASP A 155 14.89 4.25 11.78
N TRP A 156 13.80 4.84 12.25
CA TRP A 156 12.49 4.16 12.30
C TRP A 156 11.91 3.93 10.90
N ARG A 157 12.00 4.93 10.02
CA ARG A 157 11.52 4.82 8.64
C ARG A 157 12.25 3.73 7.88
N ASP A 158 13.56 3.62 8.05
CA ASP A 158 14.38 2.55 7.45
C ASP A 158 14.00 1.16 8.00
N MET A 159 13.71 1.07 9.29
CA MET A 159 13.22 -0.16 9.91
C MET A 159 11.87 -0.57 9.29
N TYR A 160 10.91 0.34 9.22
CA TYR A 160 9.62 0.10 8.61
C TYR A 160 9.72 -0.25 7.11
N ALA A 161 10.56 0.46 6.36
CA ALA A 161 10.81 0.17 4.94
C ALA A 161 11.32 -1.26 4.72
N ARG A 162 12.26 -1.72 5.56
CA ARG A 162 12.74 -3.12 5.53
C ARG A 162 11.64 -4.11 5.91
N ARG A 163 10.83 -3.80 6.92
CA ARG A 163 9.68 -4.60 7.33
C ARG A 163 8.68 -4.74 6.19
N LEU A 164 8.26 -3.64 5.58
CA LEU A 164 7.33 -3.61 4.46
C LEU A 164 7.87 -4.36 3.23
N ARG A 165 9.17 -4.21 2.93
CA ARG A 165 9.82 -4.97 1.85
C ARG A 165 9.77 -6.47 2.13
N SER A 166 10.12 -6.90 3.35
CA SER A 166 10.10 -8.31 3.74
C SER A 166 8.69 -8.89 3.66
N TYR A 167 7.69 -8.16 4.14
CA TYR A 167 6.27 -8.52 4.06
C TYR A 167 5.81 -8.66 2.61
N THR A 168 6.10 -7.66 1.76
CA THR A 168 5.70 -7.67 0.34
C THR A 168 6.30 -8.86 -0.40
N LEU A 169 7.60 -9.12 -0.23
CA LEU A 169 8.28 -10.29 -0.82
C LEU A 169 7.74 -11.59 -0.22
N GLY A 170 7.45 -11.61 1.08
CA GLY A 170 6.85 -12.75 1.78
C GLY A 170 5.47 -13.11 1.24
N LEU A 171 4.62 -12.11 1.03
CA LEU A 171 3.29 -12.29 0.44
C LEU A 171 3.38 -12.83 -0.99
N LEU A 172 4.25 -12.25 -1.83
CA LEU A 172 4.47 -12.75 -3.19
C LEU A 172 5.01 -14.18 -3.19
N TRP A 173 5.94 -14.49 -2.30
CA TRP A 173 6.46 -15.85 -2.11
C TRP A 173 5.35 -16.81 -1.66
N PHE A 174 4.54 -16.42 -0.69
CA PHE A 174 3.44 -17.21 -0.15
C PHE A 174 2.45 -17.61 -1.25
N VAL A 175 1.96 -16.65 -2.04
CA VAL A 175 0.98 -16.94 -3.10
C VAL A 175 1.52 -17.83 -4.20
N GLN A 176 2.84 -17.88 -4.36
CA GLN A 176 3.52 -18.70 -5.35
C GLN A 176 3.87 -20.13 -4.85
N ASN A 177 4.15 -20.28 -3.55
CA ASN A 177 4.81 -21.48 -3.05
C ASN A 177 4.07 -22.22 -1.92
N ASP A 178 3.22 -21.53 -1.14
CA ASP A 178 2.63 -22.14 0.04
C ASP A 178 1.58 -23.20 -0.32
N LYS A 179 1.73 -24.39 0.26
CA LYS A 179 0.87 -25.56 -0.03
C LYS A 179 -0.53 -25.45 0.58
N SER A 180 -0.78 -24.50 1.45
CA SER A 180 -2.14 -24.18 1.93
C SER A 180 -3.03 -23.60 0.84
N LEU A 181 -2.43 -23.07 -0.23
CA LEU A 181 -3.13 -22.56 -1.40
C LEU A 181 -3.33 -23.63 -2.47
N PRO A 182 -4.46 -23.61 -3.22
CA PRO A 182 -4.69 -24.50 -4.36
C PRO A 182 -3.56 -24.43 -5.40
N GLU A 183 -3.22 -25.56 -6.00
CA GLU A 183 -2.16 -25.63 -7.01
C GLU A 183 -2.44 -24.72 -8.21
N SER A 184 -3.69 -24.68 -8.67
CA SER A 184 -4.09 -23.79 -9.78
C SER A 184 -3.87 -22.32 -9.48
N PHE A 185 -4.10 -21.90 -8.23
CA PHE A 185 -3.85 -20.51 -7.78
C PHE A 185 -2.36 -20.20 -7.77
N ARG A 186 -1.55 -21.10 -7.20
CA ARG A 186 -0.08 -20.95 -7.16
C ARG A 186 0.54 -20.93 -8.56
N THR A 187 0.07 -21.80 -9.45
CA THR A 187 0.55 -21.87 -10.85
C THR A 187 0.28 -20.56 -11.59
N GLU A 188 -0.86 -19.93 -11.37
CA GLU A 188 -1.15 -18.63 -11.94
C GLU A 188 -0.22 -17.54 -11.36
N CYS A 189 -0.02 -17.52 -10.04
CA CYS A 189 0.87 -16.57 -9.39
C CYS A 189 2.35 -16.76 -9.78
N LEU A 190 2.79 -17.98 -10.04
CA LEU A 190 4.17 -18.29 -10.46
C LEU A 190 4.57 -17.71 -11.82
N ARG A 191 3.60 -17.32 -12.64
CA ARG A 191 3.88 -16.65 -13.91
C ARG A 191 4.51 -15.27 -13.71
N TRP A 192 4.27 -14.65 -12.57
CA TRP A 192 4.63 -13.27 -12.26
C TRP A 192 5.92 -13.17 -11.46
N GLY A 193 6.71 -12.16 -11.77
CA GLY A 193 7.88 -11.77 -10.98
C GLY A 193 8.30 -10.35 -11.26
N MET A 194 9.43 -9.95 -10.69
CA MET A 194 9.99 -8.63 -10.92
C MET A 194 10.51 -8.52 -12.36
N ALA A 195 10.38 -7.34 -12.96
CA ALA A 195 10.89 -7.10 -14.31
C ALA A 195 12.43 -6.99 -14.30
N ARG A 196 13.08 -7.78 -15.15
CA ARG A 196 14.56 -7.92 -15.18
C ARG A 196 15.29 -6.59 -15.40
N THR A 197 14.73 -5.69 -16.19
CA THR A 197 15.38 -4.42 -16.53
C THR A 197 15.14 -3.32 -15.51
N GLU A 198 14.21 -3.54 -14.57
CA GLU A 198 13.85 -2.55 -13.57
C GLU A 198 14.62 -2.78 -12.27
N TYR A 199 15.10 -1.71 -11.66
CA TYR A 199 15.79 -1.72 -10.36
C TYR A 199 16.87 -2.81 -10.23
N ALA A 200 17.60 -3.12 -11.31
CA ALA A 200 18.59 -4.20 -11.36
C ALA A 200 19.67 -4.09 -10.27
N ASP A 201 20.02 -2.87 -9.91
CA ASP A 201 20.98 -2.52 -8.86
C ASP A 201 20.41 -2.59 -7.42
N ASN A 202 19.10 -2.88 -7.27
CA ASN A 202 18.43 -3.06 -5.98
C ASN A 202 17.69 -4.41 -5.88
N GLY A 203 18.17 -5.43 -6.58
CA GLY A 203 17.54 -6.75 -6.61
C GLY A 203 16.15 -6.74 -7.29
N HIS A 204 15.99 -5.90 -8.30
CA HIS A 204 14.77 -5.70 -9.09
C HIS A 204 13.55 -5.21 -8.26
N PHE A 205 13.81 -4.69 -7.06
CA PHE A 205 12.78 -4.19 -6.15
C PHE A 205 12.84 -2.65 -6.08
N PRO A 206 11.69 -1.94 -5.96
CA PRO A 206 11.68 -0.49 -5.84
C PRO A 206 12.52 0.01 -4.67
N ARG A 207 13.14 1.18 -4.84
CA ARG A 207 14.01 1.75 -3.80
C ARG A 207 13.24 2.40 -2.68
N GLU A 208 12.11 3.02 -3.01
CA GLU A 208 11.39 3.92 -2.13
C GLU A 208 10.01 3.37 -1.79
N VAL A 209 9.62 3.56 -0.55
CA VAL A 209 8.25 3.35 -0.10
C VAL A 209 7.37 4.40 -0.78
N TYR A 210 6.24 3.99 -1.32
CA TYR A 210 5.22 4.90 -1.82
C TYR A 210 4.45 5.49 -0.64
N VAL A 211 4.97 6.61 -0.15
CA VAL A 211 4.34 7.42 0.90
C VAL A 211 3.16 8.17 0.29
N ARG A 212 1.96 7.92 0.79
CA ARG A 212 0.73 8.48 0.24
C ARG A 212 0.30 9.75 0.95
N GLU A 213 0.65 9.85 2.21
CA GLU A 213 0.24 10.91 3.10
C GLU A 213 1.35 11.17 4.12
N GLY A 214 1.66 12.45 4.33
CA GLY A 214 2.66 12.88 5.29
C GLY A 214 2.15 14.07 6.09
N ARG A 215 3.04 15.00 6.40
CA ARG A 215 2.66 16.26 7.04
C ARG A 215 1.96 17.17 6.03
N ARG A 216 0.80 17.67 6.40
CA ARG A 216 0.08 18.72 5.66
C ARG A 216 0.36 20.05 6.31
N VAL A 217 1.13 20.88 5.63
CA VAL A 217 1.50 22.23 6.12
C VAL A 217 0.25 23.11 6.20
N VAL A 218 0.08 23.78 7.34
CA VAL A 218 -0.99 24.76 7.52
C VAL A 218 -0.56 26.05 6.83
N GLY A 219 -1.25 26.39 5.75
CA GLY A 219 -1.03 27.64 4.98
C GLY A 219 -1.97 28.76 5.42
N GLU A 220 -1.85 29.91 4.77
CA GLU A 220 -2.78 31.04 4.95
C GLU A 220 -4.21 30.68 4.52
N TYR A 221 -4.34 29.72 3.60
CA TYR A 221 -5.61 29.13 3.18
C TYR A 221 -5.57 27.62 3.35
N LEU A 222 -6.61 27.08 3.94
CA LEU A 222 -6.80 25.64 4.07
C LEU A 222 -7.87 25.16 3.08
N PHE A 223 -7.46 24.35 2.10
CA PHE A 223 -8.37 23.75 1.13
C PHE A 223 -9.12 22.59 1.79
N THR A 224 -10.45 22.62 1.75
CA THR A 224 -11.33 21.64 2.36
C THR A 224 -12.25 20.99 1.32
N ALA A 225 -13.01 19.97 1.70
CA ALA A 225 -14.01 19.35 0.84
C ALA A 225 -15.08 20.36 0.37
N HIS A 226 -15.32 21.44 1.12
CA HIS A 226 -16.27 22.49 0.73
C HIS A 226 -15.78 23.33 -0.45
N ASP A 227 -14.49 23.34 -0.70
CA ASP A 227 -13.90 24.06 -1.85
C ASP A 227 -13.98 23.22 -3.14
N ALA A 228 -14.23 21.92 -3.00
CA ALA A 228 -14.29 20.97 -4.12
C ALA A 228 -15.73 20.60 -4.52
N LEU A 229 -16.73 21.00 -3.76
CA LEU A 229 -18.15 20.73 -3.97
C LEU A 229 -18.88 21.95 -4.50
#